data_3b95d1ba2b4fbf66c46dd0dfac3f13df
#
_entry.id   3b95d1ba2b4fbf66c46dd0dfac3f13df
#
_cell.length_a   1.000
_cell.length_b   1.000
_cell.length_c   1.000
_cell.angle_alpha   90.00
_cell.angle_beta   90.00
_cell.angle_gamma   90.00
#
_symmetry.space_group_name_H-M   'P 1'
#
loop_
_entity.id
_entity.type
_entity.pdbx_description
1 polymer ?
#
loop_
_entity_poly.entity_id
_entity_poly.type
_entity_poly.pdbx_seq_one_letter_code
_entity_poly.pdbx_strand_id
1 'polypeptide(L)'
;MPIATPEVYAEMLDRAKADQFAYPAINVTSSETVNAAIRGFAEAESDGIIQFSTGGAEFASGQKVKDMVVGATALAEFANVVAAKYDVNVALHTDHCPKDKLDGFVRPLIEISAERVKNGQNPLFQSHMWDGSAIDLDENLEIAAELLAKTAAAKIVLEVEIGVVGGEEDGVEAEINEKLYTAEGDFLKTIDALGAGEKGRYLLAATFGNVHGVYKPGNVKLRPDVLKGGQEAAAKKLGLDAGAKPFELVFHGGSGSLPEEIREAVTYGVVKMNVDTDTQYAFTRPIVDHFFKNYDGVLKIDGEVGNKKVYDPRSYLKAAEAGMAQRVVEACQALGSAGTKVK
;
A
#
# COMPACT_ATOMS: atom_id res chain seq x y z
N MET A 1 -4.25 11.86 -17.04
CA MET A 1 -5.28 10.85 -16.69
C MET A 1 -5.03 10.48 -15.24
N PRO A 2 -5.99 10.51 -14.35
CA PRO A 2 -5.73 10.47 -12.89
C PRO A 2 -5.40 9.09 -12.31
N ILE A 3 -5.74 7.97 -12.98
CA ILE A 3 -5.06 6.70 -12.68
C ILE A 3 -3.78 6.67 -13.50
N ALA A 4 -2.66 6.48 -12.82
CA ALA A 4 -1.34 6.51 -13.41
C ALA A 4 -1.20 5.50 -14.56
N THR A 5 -0.63 5.92 -15.70
CA THR A 5 -0.18 4.95 -16.69
C THR A 5 1.08 4.25 -16.17
N PRO A 6 1.52 3.13 -16.76
CA PRO A 6 2.79 2.52 -16.38
C PRO A 6 3.96 3.48 -16.38
N GLU A 7 4.00 4.39 -17.36
CA GLU A 7 5.06 5.39 -17.50
C GLU A 7 4.99 6.46 -16.39
N VAL A 8 3.78 6.93 -16.06
CA VAL A 8 3.57 7.90 -14.96
C VAL A 8 3.91 7.26 -13.62
N TYR A 9 3.51 5.99 -13.40
CA TYR A 9 3.87 5.30 -12.15
C TYR A 9 5.38 5.09 -12.03
N ALA A 10 6.05 4.76 -13.14
CA ALA A 10 7.51 4.68 -13.17
C ALA A 10 8.14 6.03 -12.79
N GLU A 11 7.66 7.15 -13.37
CA GLU A 11 8.13 8.51 -13.04
C GLU A 11 7.88 8.86 -11.57
N MET A 12 6.73 8.50 -11.02
CA MET A 12 6.43 8.69 -9.59
C MET A 12 7.51 8.03 -8.72
N LEU A 13 7.82 6.74 -8.98
CA LEU A 13 8.80 6.00 -8.21
C LEU A 13 10.23 6.55 -8.39
N ASP A 14 10.61 6.91 -9.62
CA ASP A 14 11.92 7.50 -9.91
C ASP A 14 12.13 8.82 -9.16
N ARG A 15 11.12 9.70 -9.14
CA ARG A 15 11.15 10.95 -8.40
C ARG A 15 11.20 10.73 -6.90
N ALA A 16 10.38 9.83 -6.36
CA ALA A 16 10.42 9.49 -4.95
C ALA A 16 11.84 9.10 -4.50
N LYS A 17 12.50 8.26 -5.29
CA LYS A 17 13.86 7.80 -5.03
C LYS A 17 14.90 8.92 -5.16
N ALA A 18 14.81 9.73 -6.23
CA ALA A 18 15.75 10.80 -6.51
C ALA A 18 15.66 11.95 -5.51
N ASP A 19 14.43 12.36 -5.18
CA ASP A 19 14.14 13.52 -4.32
C ASP A 19 13.99 13.13 -2.84
N GLN A 20 14.16 11.84 -2.51
CA GLN A 20 14.13 11.30 -1.16
C GLN A 20 12.82 11.61 -0.39
N PHE A 21 11.69 11.25 -1.00
CA PHE A 21 10.39 11.18 -0.36
C PHE A 21 9.74 9.81 -0.64
N ALA A 22 8.65 9.48 0.04
CA ALA A 22 7.88 8.28 -0.24
C ALA A 22 6.39 8.59 -0.44
N TYR A 23 5.72 7.81 -1.28
CA TYR A 23 4.27 7.92 -1.40
C TYR A 23 3.58 7.09 -0.33
N PRO A 24 2.56 7.64 0.35
CA PRO A 24 1.70 6.83 1.18
C PRO A 24 0.85 5.91 0.30
N ALA A 25 0.80 4.64 0.67
CA ALA A 25 -0.08 3.64 0.08
C ALA A 25 -1.21 3.36 1.07
N ILE A 26 -2.44 3.72 0.67
CA ILE A 26 -3.61 3.79 1.55
C ILE A 26 -4.52 2.60 1.29
N ASN A 27 -4.74 1.75 2.29
CA ASN A 27 -5.69 0.66 2.21
C ASN A 27 -7.13 1.17 2.17
N VAL A 28 -7.93 0.59 1.27
CA VAL A 28 -9.33 0.94 1.08
C VAL A 28 -10.20 -0.31 1.03
N THR A 29 -11.44 -0.19 1.51
CA THR A 29 -12.40 -1.31 1.58
C THR A 29 -13.78 -0.95 1.03
N SER A 30 -14.00 0.31 0.65
CA SER A 30 -15.29 0.81 0.16
C SER A 30 -15.13 2.01 -0.77
N SER A 31 -16.21 2.39 -1.45
CA SER A 31 -16.27 3.62 -2.25
C SER A 31 -15.94 4.87 -1.44
N GLU A 32 -16.36 4.92 -0.18
CA GLU A 32 -16.13 6.05 0.72
C GLU A 32 -14.65 6.18 1.10
N THR A 33 -13.97 5.06 1.37
CA THR A 33 -12.54 5.07 1.68
C THR A 33 -11.69 5.39 0.44
N VAL A 34 -12.10 4.94 -0.75
CA VAL A 34 -11.48 5.36 -2.03
C VAL A 34 -11.62 6.88 -2.22
N ASN A 35 -12.82 7.43 -2.02
CA ASN A 35 -13.05 8.88 -2.11
C ASN A 35 -12.18 9.65 -1.11
N ALA A 36 -12.07 9.18 0.14
CA ALA A 36 -11.26 9.80 1.16
C ALA A 36 -9.76 9.81 0.79
N ALA A 37 -9.24 8.70 0.26
CA ALA A 37 -7.85 8.60 -0.16
C ALA A 37 -7.53 9.57 -1.32
N ILE A 38 -8.33 9.55 -2.39
CA ILE A 38 -8.14 10.45 -3.56
C ILE A 38 -8.24 11.91 -3.14
N ARG A 39 -9.23 12.26 -2.31
CA ARG A 39 -9.40 13.60 -1.77
C ARG A 39 -8.19 14.04 -0.97
N GLY A 40 -7.67 13.19 -0.08
CA GLY A 40 -6.49 13.49 0.72
C GLY A 40 -5.25 13.74 -0.13
N PHE A 41 -5.02 12.93 -1.16
CA PHE A 41 -3.93 13.17 -2.13
C PHE A 41 -4.09 14.52 -2.84
N ALA A 42 -5.29 14.83 -3.30
CA ALA A 42 -5.57 16.10 -3.98
C ALA A 42 -5.37 17.33 -3.06
N GLU A 43 -5.86 17.25 -1.80
CA GLU A 43 -5.68 18.31 -0.80
C GLU A 43 -4.20 18.49 -0.40
N ALA A 44 -3.39 17.41 -0.46
CA ALA A 44 -1.95 17.46 -0.23
C ALA A 44 -1.15 17.90 -1.46
N GLU A 45 -1.78 18.07 -2.64
CA GLU A 45 -1.09 18.25 -3.93
C GLU A 45 -0.03 17.16 -4.17
N SER A 46 -0.32 15.92 -3.75
CA SER A 46 0.54 14.75 -3.86
C SER A 46 -0.10 13.73 -4.78
N ASP A 47 0.70 13.05 -5.59
CA ASP A 47 0.31 11.76 -6.12
C ASP A 47 0.30 10.73 -4.98
N GLY A 48 -0.33 9.56 -5.19
CA GLY A 48 -0.41 8.56 -4.15
C GLY A 48 -0.75 7.16 -4.64
N ILE A 49 -0.78 6.22 -3.71
CA ILE A 49 -1.09 4.81 -4.01
C ILE A 49 -2.33 4.40 -3.21
N ILE A 50 -3.31 3.82 -3.90
CA ILE A 50 -4.46 3.15 -3.27
C ILE A 50 -4.22 1.66 -3.34
N GLN A 51 -4.37 0.97 -2.22
CA GLN A 51 -4.11 -0.46 -2.15
C GLN A 51 -5.29 -1.25 -1.58
N PHE A 52 -5.38 -2.50 -2.04
CA PHE A 52 -6.45 -3.43 -1.73
C PHE A 52 -5.85 -4.70 -1.14
N SER A 53 -6.05 -4.95 0.15
CA SER A 53 -5.69 -6.23 0.76
C SER A 53 -6.65 -7.34 0.33
N THR A 54 -6.27 -8.58 0.55
CA THR A 54 -7.14 -9.74 0.27
C THR A 54 -8.46 -9.66 1.03
N GLY A 55 -8.41 -9.27 2.31
CA GLY A 55 -9.59 -9.09 3.16
C GLY A 55 -10.45 -7.90 2.73
N GLY A 56 -9.83 -6.76 2.41
CA GLY A 56 -10.51 -5.57 1.92
C GLY A 56 -11.21 -5.81 0.58
N ALA A 57 -10.55 -6.52 -0.33
CA ALA A 57 -11.11 -6.90 -1.63
C ALA A 57 -12.29 -7.88 -1.48
N GLU A 58 -12.14 -8.93 -0.64
CA GLU A 58 -13.26 -9.85 -0.36
C GLU A 58 -14.46 -9.10 0.22
N PHE A 59 -14.24 -8.23 1.21
CA PHE A 59 -15.29 -7.42 1.81
C PHE A 59 -16.02 -6.56 0.77
N ALA A 60 -15.29 -5.91 -0.13
CA ALA A 60 -15.84 -5.01 -1.15
C ALA A 60 -16.76 -5.74 -2.17
N SER A 61 -16.57 -7.04 -2.37
CA SER A 61 -17.46 -7.86 -3.21
C SER A 61 -18.83 -8.13 -2.57
N GLY A 62 -18.96 -7.86 -1.29
CA GLY A 62 -20.17 -8.09 -0.49
C GLY A 62 -20.21 -9.45 0.19
N GLN A 63 -20.87 -9.49 1.35
CA GLN A 63 -20.86 -10.61 2.29
C GLN A 63 -21.42 -11.94 1.74
N LYS A 64 -22.11 -11.90 0.61
CA LYS A 64 -22.64 -13.10 -0.05
C LYS A 64 -21.73 -13.59 -1.17
N VAL A 65 -21.07 -12.69 -1.88
CA VAL A 65 -20.21 -13.00 -3.03
C VAL A 65 -18.86 -13.51 -2.54
N LYS A 66 -18.19 -12.75 -1.66
CA LYS A 66 -16.90 -13.09 -1.06
C LYS A 66 -15.83 -13.50 -2.08
N ASP A 67 -15.64 -12.66 -3.09
CA ASP A 67 -14.70 -12.87 -4.18
C ASP A 67 -13.72 -11.69 -4.25
N MET A 68 -12.45 -11.97 -3.95
CA MET A 68 -11.40 -10.95 -3.90
C MET A 68 -11.17 -10.28 -5.27
N VAL A 69 -11.26 -11.03 -6.37
CA VAL A 69 -11.06 -10.50 -7.72
C VAL A 69 -12.20 -9.56 -8.11
N VAL A 70 -13.43 -9.96 -7.81
CA VAL A 70 -14.62 -9.13 -8.06
C VAL A 70 -14.56 -7.82 -7.28
N GLY A 71 -14.24 -7.89 -5.99
CA GLY A 71 -14.19 -6.70 -5.14
C GLY A 71 -13.06 -5.75 -5.53
N ALA A 72 -11.85 -6.27 -5.75
CA ALA A 72 -10.72 -5.46 -6.20
C ALA A 72 -11.00 -4.80 -7.55
N THR A 73 -11.55 -5.55 -8.52
CA THR A 73 -11.92 -5.00 -9.83
C THR A 73 -12.99 -3.91 -9.71
N ALA A 74 -14.02 -4.12 -8.90
CA ALA A 74 -15.11 -3.15 -8.72
C ALA A 74 -14.60 -1.82 -8.12
N LEU A 75 -13.76 -1.89 -7.08
CA LEU A 75 -13.17 -0.70 -6.46
C LEU A 75 -12.14 -0.02 -7.38
N ALA A 76 -11.34 -0.79 -8.14
CA ALA A 76 -10.40 -0.25 -9.11
C ALA A 76 -11.14 0.53 -10.22
N GLU A 77 -12.23 -0.01 -10.77
CA GLU A 77 -13.04 0.70 -11.77
C GLU A 77 -13.74 1.93 -11.17
N PHE A 78 -14.22 1.84 -9.92
CA PHE A 78 -14.75 3.01 -9.21
C PHE A 78 -13.68 4.10 -9.06
N ALA A 79 -12.47 3.74 -8.63
CA ALA A 79 -11.35 4.67 -8.51
C ALA A 79 -11.00 5.32 -9.85
N ASN A 80 -11.00 4.56 -10.96
CA ASN A 80 -10.78 5.08 -12.32
C ASN A 80 -11.77 6.19 -12.68
N VAL A 81 -13.05 6.00 -12.35
CA VAL A 81 -14.11 6.98 -12.68
C VAL A 81 -13.97 8.25 -11.82
N VAL A 82 -13.75 8.06 -10.51
CA VAL A 82 -13.72 9.20 -9.56
C VAL A 82 -12.43 9.99 -9.69
N ALA A 83 -11.29 9.31 -9.72
CA ALA A 83 -9.99 9.96 -9.86
C ALA A 83 -9.90 10.86 -11.10
N ALA A 84 -10.67 10.57 -12.17
CA ALA A 84 -10.77 11.40 -13.37
C ALA A 84 -11.20 12.86 -13.12
N LYS A 85 -11.66 13.19 -11.92
CA LYS A 85 -12.11 14.54 -11.53
C LYS A 85 -11.09 15.29 -10.69
N TYR A 86 -9.96 14.68 -10.39
CA TYR A 86 -8.89 15.27 -9.57
C TYR A 86 -7.63 15.53 -10.41
N ASP A 87 -6.80 16.43 -9.94
CA ASP A 87 -5.54 16.81 -10.61
C ASP A 87 -4.34 16.21 -9.85
N VAL A 88 -4.40 14.90 -9.60
CA VAL A 88 -3.32 14.10 -8.99
C VAL A 88 -3.30 12.72 -9.63
N ASN A 89 -2.14 12.08 -9.71
CA ASN A 89 -2.04 10.72 -10.21
C ASN A 89 -2.20 9.71 -9.07
N VAL A 90 -2.98 8.69 -9.30
CA VAL A 90 -3.22 7.61 -8.34
C VAL A 90 -2.78 6.29 -8.96
N ALA A 91 -1.87 5.57 -8.32
CA ALA A 91 -1.56 4.20 -8.66
C ALA A 91 -2.44 3.23 -7.86
N LEU A 92 -2.91 2.18 -8.50
CA LEU A 92 -3.67 1.11 -7.86
C LEU A 92 -2.74 -0.08 -7.60
N HIS A 93 -2.79 -0.61 -6.41
CA HIS A 93 -1.93 -1.67 -5.91
C HIS A 93 -2.74 -2.73 -5.17
N THR A 94 -2.30 -3.99 -5.18
CA THR A 94 -2.82 -5.01 -4.26
C THR A 94 -1.81 -5.25 -3.16
N ASP A 95 -2.30 -5.30 -1.93
CA ASP A 95 -1.51 -5.45 -0.72
C ASP A 95 -1.55 -6.91 -0.25
N HIS A 96 -0.57 -7.34 0.49
CA HIS A 96 -0.31 -8.67 1.03
C HIS A 96 -1.12 -9.84 0.42
N CYS A 97 -0.52 -10.56 -0.53
CA CYS A 97 -1.09 -11.78 -1.10
C CYS A 97 -0.22 -12.99 -0.74
N PRO A 98 -0.57 -13.77 0.29
CA PRO A 98 0.16 -14.98 0.64
C PRO A 98 -0.04 -16.09 -0.41
N LYS A 99 0.81 -17.12 -0.32
CA LYS A 99 0.90 -18.21 -1.30
C LYS A 99 -0.45 -18.91 -1.55
N ASP A 100 -1.22 -19.16 -0.50
CA ASP A 100 -2.51 -19.85 -0.59
C ASP A 100 -3.61 -19.04 -1.28
N LYS A 101 -3.47 -17.70 -1.36
CA LYS A 101 -4.41 -16.80 -2.02
C LYS A 101 -3.96 -16.38 -3.44
N LEU A 102 -2.74 -16.72 -3.84
CA LEU A 102 -2.13 -16.23 -5.08
C LEU A 102 -2.96 -16.57 -6.33
N ASP A 103 -3.45 -17.82 -6.42
CA ASP A 103 -4.27 -18.27 -7.55
C ASP A 103 -5.70 -17.70 -7.54
N GLY A 104 -6.17 -17.29 -6.38
CA GLY A 104 -7.50 -16.67 -6.20
C GLY A 104 -7.50 -15.14 -6.22
N PHE A 105 -6.34 -14.49 -6.32
CA PHE A 105 -6.26 -13.04 -6.23
C PHE A 105 -5.28 -12.41 -7.23
N VAL A 106 -3.98 -12.46 -6.97
CA VAL A 106 -2.99 -11.71 -7.79
C VAL A 106 -2.88 -12.27 -9.19
N ARG A 107 -2.82 -13.61 -9.39
CA ARG A 107 -2.71 -14.20 -10.73
C ARG A 107 -3.87 -13.81 -11.65
N PRO A 108 -5.16 -13.93 -11.25
CA PRO A 108 -6.28 -13.47 -12.08
C PRO A 108 -6.25 -11.96 -12.38
N LEU A 109 -5.82 -11.12 -11.41
CA LEU A 109 -5.73 -9.67 -11.61
C LEU A 109 -4.61 -9.29 -12.60
N ILE A 110 -3.49 -10.03 -12.61
CA ILE A 110 -2.44 -9.89 -13.63
C ILE A 110 -3.01 -10.25 -15.01
N GLU A 111 -3.78 -11.33 -15.12
CA GLU A 111 -4.41 -11.77 -16.40
C GLU A 111 -5.40 -10.73 -16.92
N ILE A 112 -6.24 -10.15 -16.06
CA ILE A 112 -7.14 -9.05 -16.42
C ILE A 112 -6.35 -7.85 -16.97
N SER A 113 -5.26 -7.47 -16.29
CA SER A 113 -4.41 -6.36 -16.72
C SER A 113 -3.67 -6.67 -18.03
N ALA A 114 -3.17 -7.89 -18.20
CA ALA A 114 -2.51 -8.34 -19.41
C ALA A 114 -3.45 -8.30 -20.64
N GLU A 115 -4.71 -8.72 -20.47
CA GLU A 115 -5.71 -8.63 -21.53
C GLU A 115 -6.05 -7.17 -21.88
N ARG A 116 -6.13 -6.26 -20.90
CA ARG A 116 -6.30 -4.83 -21.14
C ARG A 116 -5.13 -4.27 -21.96
N VAL A 117 -3.90 -4.58 -21.58
CA VAL A 117 -2.68 -4.12 -22.29
C VAL A 117 -2.66 -4.65 -23.72
N LYS A 118 -3.00 -5.92 -23.95
CA LYS A 118 -3.12 -6.52 -25.28
C LYS A 118 -4.14 -5.79 -26.16
N ASN A 119 -5.21 -5.25 -25.56
CA ASN A 119 -6.23 -4.46 -26.23
C ASN A 119 -5.86 -2.95 -26.34
N GLY A 120 -4.62 -2.56 -26.05
CA GLY A 120 -4.13 -1.18 -26.13
C GLY A 120 -4.62 -0.27 -25.00
N GLN A 121 -5.08 -0.83 -23.89
CA GLN A 121 -5.51 -0.12 -22.71
C GLN A 121 -4.39 -0.15 -21.64
N ASN A 122 -4.50 0.73 -20.64
CA ASN A 122 -3.66 0.62 -19.45
C ASN A 122 -4.02 -0.60 -18.61
N PRO A 123 -3.06 -1.22 -17.89
CA PRO A 123 -3.37 -2.25 -16.92
C PRO A 123 -4.38 -1.72 -15.89
N LEU A 124 -5.17 -2.61 -15.30
CA LEU A 124 -6.14 -2.23 -14.27
C LEU A 124 -5.44 -1.79 -12.98
N PHE A 125 -4.34 -2.47 -12.64
CA PHE A 125 -3.46 -2.18 -11.51
C PHE A 125 -2.07 -1.79 -12.01
N GLN A 126 -1.40 -0.87 -11.32
CA GLN A 126 -0.04 -0.44 -11.61
C GLN A 126 1.00 -1.31 -10.91
N SER A 127 0.61 -1.93 -9.79
CA SER A 127 1.46 -2.87 -9.06
C SER A 127 0.66 -3.92 -8.31
N HIS A 128 1.32 -5.05 -8.02
CA HIS A 128 0.79 -6.12 -7.17
C HIS A 128 1.85 -6.56 -6.18
N MET A 129 1.45 -6.89 -4.95
CA MET A 129 2.34 -7.46 -3.96
C MET A 129 2.22 -8.99 -3.92
N TRP A 130 3.38 -9.64 -3.92
CA TRP A 130 3.58 -11.02 -3.55
C TRP A 130 4.19 -11.08 -2.15
N ASP A 131 3.48 -11.66 -1.21
CA ASP A 131 3.93 -11.87 0.15
C ASP A 131 4.43 -13.30 0.35
N GLY A 132 5.74 -13.48 0.23
CA GLY A 132 6.43 -14.75 0.47
C GLY A 132 7.02 -14.86 1.88
N SER A 133 6.66 -13.99 2.81
CA SER A 133 7.27 -13.92 4.16
C SER A 133 7.06 -15.19 4.99
N ALA A 134 5.98 -15.95 4.73
CA ALA A 134 5.64 -17.18 5.46
C ALA A 134 6.32 -18.45 4.93
N ILE A 135 7.09 -18.36 3.85
CA ILE A 135 7.77 -19.52 3.23
C ILE A 135 9.29 -19.32 3.18
N ASP A 136 10.02 -20.37 2.80
CA ASP A 136 11.48 -20.29 2.64
C ASP A 136 11.87 -19.26 1.56
N LEU A 137 12.95 -18.50 1.77
CA LEU A 137 13.38 -17.42 0.88
C LEU A 137 13.67 -17.91 -0.55
N ASP A 138 14.25 -19.08 -0.72
CA ASP A 138 14.57 -19.58 -2.05
C ASP A 138 13.28 -19.92 -2.83
N GLU A 139 12.28 -20.52 -2.18
CA GLU A 139 10.92 -20.71 -2.74
C GLU A 139 10.20 -19.39 -3.00
N ASN A 140 10.30 -18.43 -2.08
CA ASN A 140 9.75 -17.10 -2.25
C ASN A 140 10.29 -16.44 -3.52
N LEU A 141 11.60 -16.45 -3.71
CA LEU A 141 12.27 -15.84 -4.85
C LEU A 141 12.00 -16.58 -6.17
N GLU A 142 11.79 -17.89 -6.14
CA GLU A 142 11.35 -18.66 -7.32
C GLU A 142 9.96 -18.21 -7.80
N ILE A 143 9.00 -18.10 -6.88
CA ILE A 143 7.66 -17.59 -7.19
C ILE A 143 7.71 -16.13 -7.62
N ALA A 144 8.49 -15.30 -6.93
CA ALA A 144 8.69 -13.90 -7.29
C ALA A 144 9.22 -13.72 -8.72
N ALA A 145 10.19 -14.55 -9.14
CA ALA A 145 10.75 -14.51 -10.49
C ALA A 145 9.71 -14.91 -11.56
N GLU A 146 8.87 -15.91 -11.28
CA GLU A 146 7.74 -16.28 -12.16
C GLU A 146 6.75 -15.12 -12.31
N LEU A 147 6.36 -14.51 -11.19
CA LEU A 147 5.42 -13.40 -11.17
C LEU A 147 6.01 -12.16 -11.85
N LEU A 148 7.28 -11.86 -11.62
CA LEU A 148 7.97 -10.72 -12.22
C LEU A 148 7.95 -10.80 -13.76
N ALA A 149 8.14 -11.98 -14.32
CA ALA A 149 8.05 -12.16 -15.77
C ALA A 149 6.65 -11.87 -16.31
N LYS A 150 5.60 -12.27 -15.57
CA LYS A 150 4.20 -12.02 -15.95
C LYS A 150 3.82 -10.55 -15.78
N THR A 151 4.19 -9.93 -14.67
CA THR A 151 3.89 -8.52 -14.39
C THR A 151 4.64 -7.60 -15.35
N ALA A 152 5.91 -7.88 -15.67
CA ALA A 152 6.66 -7.13 -16.67
C ALA A 152 5.99 -7.17 -18.05
N ALA A 153 5.50 -8.33 -18.49
CA ALA A 153 4.76 -8.47 -19.75
C ALA A 153 3.43 -7.69 -19.75
N ALA A 154 2.80 -7.55 -18.59
CA ALA A 154 1.57 -6.77 -18.38
C ALA A 154 1.83 -5.29 -18.04
N LYS A 155 3.09 -4.82 -18.06
CA LYS A 155 3.52 -3.47 -17.68
C LYS A 155 3.14 -3.09 -16.23
N ILE A 156 3.24 -4.02 -15.32
CA ILE A 156 2.92 -3.89 -13.90
C ILE A 156 4.22 -4.01 -13.10
N VAL A 157 4.34 -3.26 -12.01
CA VAL A 157 5.43 -3.39 -11.04
C VAL A 157 5.08 -4.50 -10.05
N LEU A 158 6.02 -5.39 -9.74
CA LEU A 158 5.84 -6.40 -8.69
C LEU A 158 6.41 -5.86 -7.37
N GLU A 159 5.68 -5.97 -6.28
CA GLU A 159 6.23 -5.80 -4.94
C GLU A 159 6.50 -7.18 -4.34
N VAL A 160 7.68 -7.36 -3.76
CA VAL A 160 8.14 -8.63 -3.18
C VAL A 160 8.53 -8.38 -1.74
N GLU A 161 8.02 -9.19 -0.81
CA GLU A 161 8.43 -9.13 0.59
C GLU A 161 9.47 -10.19 0.91
N ILE A 162 10.57 -9.75 1.54
CA ILE A 162 11.62 -10.60 2.11
C ILE A 162 11.77 -10.30 3.60
N GLY A 163 11.90 -11.35 4.42
CA GLY A 163 11.83 -11.25 5.87
C GLY A 163 10.39 -11.40 6.37
N VAL A 164 10.15 -11.13 7.63
CA VAL A 164 8.85 -11.26 8.29
C VAL A 164 8.52 -9.95 9.01
N VAL A 165 7.41 -9.31 8.65
CA VAL A 165 6.86 -8.20 9.44
C VAL A 165 6.14 -8.79 10.65
N GLY A 166 6.43 -8.30 11.86
CA GLY A 166 5.76 -8.74 13.09
C GLY A 166 4.39 -8.10 13.27
N GLY A 167 3.64 -8.52 14.31
CA GLY A 167 2.33 -7.96 14.65
C GLY A 167 1.16 -8.67 13.99
N GLU A 168 0.04 -7.98 13.82
CA GLU A 168 -1.21 -8.52 13.27
C GLU A 168 -1.65 -7.74 12.04
N GLU A 169 -1.97 -8.45 10.95
CA GLU A 169 -2.61 -7.90 9.76
C GLU A 169 -3.59 -8.93 9.17
N ASP A 170 -4.79 -8.47 8.82
CA ASP A 170 -5.90 -9.30 8.28
C ASP A 170 -6.14 -10.62 9.07
N GLY A 171 -5.93 -10.59 10.41
CA GLY A 171 -6.13 -11.74 11.29
C GLY A 171 -4.96 -12.73 11.33
N VAL A 172 -3.82 -12.39 10.77
CA VAL A 172 -2.57 -13.17 10.86
C VAL A 172 -1.64 -12.49 11.87
N GLU A 173 -1.24 -13.23 12.91
CA GLU A 173 -0.27 -12.77 13.92
C GLU A 173 1.13 -13.32 13.63
N ALA A 174 2.15 -12.47 13.64
CA ALA A 174 3.56 -12.85 13.54
C ALA A 174 4.33 -12.47 14.80
N GLU A 175 5.22 -13.38 15.26
CA GLU A 175 6.02 -13.18 16.46
C GLU A 175 7.08 -12.09 16.28
N ILE A 176 7.33 -11.33 17.36
CA ILE A 176 8.42 -10.34 17.43
C ILE A 176 9.72 -11.06 17.80
N ASN A 177 10.58 -11.33 16.83
CA ASN A 177 11.86 -12.00 17.02
C ASN A 177 12.94 -11.48 16.04
N GLU A 178 14.12 -12.11 16.00
CA GLU A 178 15.23 -11.67 15.13
C GLU A 178 14.94 -11.72 13.63
N LYS A 179 13.90 -12.46 13.20
CA LYS A 179 13.46 -12.51 11.79
C LYS A 179 12.84 -11.19 11.29
N LEU A 180 12.57 -10.26 12.21
CA LEU A 180 12.14 -8.90 11.87
C LEU A 180 13.23 -8.04 11.19
N TYR A 181 14.43 -8.59 11.01
CA TYR A 181 15.55 -7.88 10.38
C TYR A 181 16.07 -8.69 9.21
N THR A 182 15.84 -8.18 8.00
CA THR A 182 16.34 -8.80 6.76
C THR A 182 17.87 -8.85 6.77
N ALA A 183 18.46 -10.01 6.53
CA ALA A 183 19.89 -10.17 6.50
C ALA A 183 20.48 -9.65 5.18
N GLU A 184 21.74 -9.18 5.20
CA GLU A 184 22.46 -8.75 3.98
C GLU A 184 22.45 -9.82 2.88
N GLY A 185 22.58 -11.10 3.26
CA GLY A 185 22.54 -12.24 2.33
C GLY A 185 21.21 -12.35 1.57
N ASP A 186 20.10 -11.93 2.17
CA ASP A 186 18.77 -12.01 1.55
C ASP A 186 18.61 -10.95 0.45
N PHE A 187 19.16 -9.75 0.65
CA PHE A 187 19.26 -8.74 -0.42
C PHE A 187 20.10 -9.23 -1.60
N LEU A 188 21.22 -9.92 -1.32
CA LEU A 188 22.09 -10.45 -2.37
C LEU A 188 21.43 -11.60 -3.13
N LYS A 189 20.71 -12.50 -2.46
CA LYS A 189 19.89 -13.54 -3.10
C LYS A 189 18.80 -12.93 -3.98
N THR A 190 18.15 -11.86 -3.51
CA THR A 190 17.12 -11.16 -4.28
C THR A 190 17.68 -10.62 -5.61
N ILE A 191 18.84 -9.97 -5.59
CA ILE A 191 19.51 -9.52 -6.82
C ILE A 191 19.84 -10.69 -7.75
N ASP A 192 20.32 -11.83 -7.23
CA ASP A 192 20.62 -13.01 -8.05
C ASP A 192 19.37 -13.56 -8.74
N ALA A 193 18.25 -13.62 -8.03
CA ALA A 193 17.00 -14.16 -8.53
C ALA A 193 16.27 -13.20 -9.48
N LEU A 194 16.10 -11.95 -9.07
CA LEU A 194 15.23 -10.97 -9.74
C LEU A 194 15.98 -9.98 -10.64
N GLY A 195 17.30 -9.86 -10.47
CA GLY A 195 18.11 -8.86 -11.19
C GLY A 195 18.00 -7.46 -10.59
N ALA A 196 18.51 -6.47 -11.31
CA ALA A 196 18.49 -5.05 -10.92
C ALA A 196 17.50 -4.23 -11.77
N GLY A 197 16.42 -4.84 -12.26
CA GLY A 197 15.40 -4.21 -13.08
C GLY A 197 15.36 -4.68 -14.54
N GLU A 198 16.37 -5.40 -15.01
CA GLU A 198 16.46 -5.89 -16.41
C GLU A 198 15.44 -7.00 -16.73
N LYS A 199 14.96 -7.72 -15.71
CA LYS A 199 13.91 -8.75 -15.85
C LYS A 199 12.50 -8.18 -15.67
N GLY A 200 12.38 -6.95 -15.15
CA GLY A 200 11.15 -6.25 -14.80
C GLY A 200 11.39 -5.34 -13.60
N ARG A 201 10.58 -4.28 -13.47
CA ARG A 201 10.65 -3.40 -12.31
C ARG A 201 9.96 -4.05 -11.12
N TYR A 202 10.60 -3.99 -9.97
CA TYR A 202 10.01 -4.46 -8.72
C TYR A 202 10.34 -3.53 -7.54
N LEU A 203 9.46 -3.54 -6.55
CA LEU A 203 9.64 -2.93 -5.24
C LEU A 203 10.03 -4.02 -4.25
N LEU A 204 10.86 -3.70 -3.27
CA LEU A 204 11.31 -4.64 -2.27
C LEU A 204 10.88 -4.20 -0.86
N ALA A 205 9.96 -4.93 -0.27
CA ALA A 205 9.61 -4.82 1.14
C ALA A 205 10.59 -5.65 1.97
N ALA A 206 11.58 -4.96 2.56
CA ALA A 206 12.56 -5.56 3.45
C ALA A 206 12.23 -5.17 4.90
N THR A 207 12.34 -6.12 5.82
CA THR A 207 12.01 -5.89 7.22
C THR A 207 13.22 -5.34 7.98
N PHE A 208 12.97 -4.34 8.82
CA PHE A 208 13.98 -3.67 9.63
C PHE A 208 13.50 -3.35 11.05
N GLY A 209 12.65 -4.24 11.60
CA GLY A 209 12.04 -4.14 12.92
C GLY A 209 10.62 -3.58 12.90
N ASN A 210 10.05 -3.38 11.75
CA ASN A 210 8.68 -2.92 11.54
C ASN A 210 7.65 -3.99 11.93
N VAL A 211 6.50 -3.53 12.43
CA VAL A 211 5.40 -4.38 12.91
C VAL A 211 4.06 -3.80 12.49
N HIS A 212 3.11 -4.69 12.15
CA HIS A 212 1.74 -4.32 11.85
C HIS A 212 0.92 -4.13 13.14
N GLY A 213 -0.08 -3.24 13.12
CA GLY A 213 -1.02 -3.02 14.21
C GLY A 213 -0.89 -1.67 14.91
N VAL A 214 -1.47 -1.57 16.11
CA VAL A 214 -1.53 -0.33 16.90
C VAL A 214 -0.45 -0.33 17.97
N TYR A 215 0.56 0.50 17.81
CA TYR A 215 1.64 0.65 18.77
C TYR A 215 1.78 2.11 19.25
N LYS A 216 2.21 2.29 20.51
CA LYS A 216 2.59 3.61 20.99
C LYS A 216 3.94 4.01 20.37
N PRO A 217 4.13 5.28 19.98
CA PRO A 217 5.41 5.76 19.49
C PRO A 217 6.56 5.36 20.43
N GLY A 218 7.64 4.81 19.87
CA GLY A 218 8.82 4.34 20.61
C GLY A 218 8.72 2.90 21.16
N ASN A 219 7.59 2.20 21.02
CA ASN A 219 7.50 0.77 21.40
C ASN A 219 8.01 -0.17 20.30
N VAL A 220 8.06 0.29 19.06
CA VAL A 220 8.64 -0.41 17.92
C VAL A 220 10.07 0.08 17.77
N LYS A 221 11.04 -0.83 17.67
CA LYS A 221 12.44 -0.48 17.47
C LYS A 221 12.84 -0.73 16.03
N LEU A 222 12.79 0.30 15.23
CA LEU A 222 13.28 0.26 13.86
C LEU A 222 14.82 0.29 13.82
N ARG A 223 15.37 -0.34 12.79
CA ARG A 223 16.77 -0.32 12.44
C ARG A 223 16.93 0.02 10.95
N PRO A 224 16.76 1.30 10.56
CA PRO A 224 16.91 1.73 9.17
C PRO A 224 18.30 1.41 8.58
N ASP A 225 19.33 1.24 9.44
CA ASP A 225 20.66 0.78 9.07
C ASP A 225 20.67 -0.59 8.33
N VAL A 226 19.66 -1.45 8.56
CA VAL A 226 19.46 -2.69 7.80
C VAL A 226 19.21 -2.40 6.32
N LEU A 227 18.36 -1.41 6.03
CA LEU A 227 18.08 -0.99 4.64
C LEU A 227 19.33 -0.42 3.97
N LYS A 228 20.09 0.41 4.70
CA LYS A 228 21.35 0.96 4.23
C LYS A 228 22.34 -0.15 3.89
N GLY A 229 22.54 -1.11 4.79
CA GLY A 229 23.43 -2.25 4.57
C GLY A 229 23.03 -3.07 3.35
N GLY A 230 21.72 -3.34 3.16
CA GLY A 230 21.20 -4.03 1.98
C GLY A 230 21.47 -3.30 0.67
N GLN A 231 21.28 -1.97 0.64
CA GLN A 231 21.59 -1.14 -0.53
C GLN A 231 23.09 -1.14 -0.85
N GLU A 232 23.96 -0.97 0.16
CA GLU A 232 25.41 -0.96 0.00
C GLU A 232 25.94 -2.32 -0.49
N ALA A 233 25.44 -3.41 0.07
CA ALA A 233 25.82 -4.77 -0.38
C ALA A 233 25.41 -5.04 -1.83
N ALA A 234 24.18 -4.67 -2.19
CA ALA A 234 23.68 -4.81 -3.56
C ALA A 234 24.45 -3.92 -4.54
N ALA A 235 24.72 -2.66 -4.19
CA ALA A 235 25.52 -1.75 -5.02
C ALA A 235 26.93 -2.31 -5.27
N LYS A 236 27.58 -2.80 -4.23
CA LYS A 236 28.91 -3.44 -4.34
C LYS A 236 28.87 -4.67 -5.25
N LYS A 237 27.86 -5.54 -5.12
CA LYS A 237 27.69 -6.72 -5.97
C LYS A 237 27.51 -6.36 -7.44
N LEU A 238 26.77 -5.30 -7.71
CA LEU A 238 26.49 -4.80 -9.06
C LEU A 238 27.61 -3.92 -9.65
N GLY A 239 28.66 -3.62 -8.87
CA GLY A 239 29.75 -2.75 -9.31
C GLY A 239 29.33 -1.28 -9.49
N LEU A 240 28.34 -0.82 -8.75
CA LEU A 240 27.85 0.55 -8.79
C LEU A 240 28.65 1.45 -7.84
N ASP A 241 28.53 2.77 -8.02
CA ASP A 241 29.19 3.77 -7.18
C ASP A 241 28.75 3.67 -5.70
N ALA A 242 29.64 4.09 -4.82
CA ALA A 242 29.33 4.17 -3.39
C ALA A 242 28.14 5.12 -3.16
N GLY A 243 27.13 4.63 -2.39
CA GLY A 243 25.90 5.37 -2.14
C GLY A 243 24.79 5.15 -3.18
N ALA A 244 25.03 4.35 -4.22
CA ALA A 244 23.97 3.92 -5.11
C ALA A 244 22.91 3.10 -4.35
N LYS A 245 21.66 3.26 -4.75
CA LYS A 245 20.49 2.59 -4.12
C LYS A 245 19.81 1.73 -5.20
N PRO A 246 20.29 0.51 -5.48
CA PRO A 246 19.73 -0.32 -6.54
C PRO A 246 18.27 -0.70 -6.29
N PHE A 247 17.86 -0.92 -5.04
CA PHE A 247 16.48 -1.24 -4.72
C PHE A 247 15.59 0.00 -4.59
N GLU A 248 14.33 -0.18 -4.93
CA GLU A 248 13.20 0.66 -4.53
C GLU A 248 12.51 -0.03 -3.37
N LEU A 249 12.66 0.55 -2.17
CA LEU A 249 12.23 -0.10 -0.94
C LEU A 249 10.82 0.31 -0.55
N VAL A 250 10.14 -0.61 0.14
CA VAL A 250 8.82 -0.38 0.73
C VAL A 250 8.89 -0.54 2.24
N PHE A 251 8.19 0.35 2.95
CA PHE A 251 8.06 0.31 4.39
C PHE A 251 6.64 -0.15 4.78
N HIS A 252 6.54 -1.35 5.35
CA HIS A 252 5.31 -1.89 5.94
C HIS A 252 5.28 -1.63 7.45
N GLY A 253 4.07 -1.69 8.05
CA GLY A 253 3.91 -1.63 9.49
C GLY A 253 4.46 -0.36 10.12
N GLY A 254 4.18 0.81 9.53
CA GLY A 254 4.72 2.09 9.99
C GLY A 254 4.02 2.72 11.20
N SER A 255 2.91 2.16 11.68
CA SER A 255 2.19 2.68 12.85
C SER A 255 3.05 2.57 14.12
N GLY A 256 3.15 3.66 14.88
CA GLY A 256 4.00 3.70 16.09
C GLY A 256 5.48 3.97 15.84
N SER A 257 5.91 4.14 14.59
CA SER A 257 7.28 4.55 14.25
C SER A 257 7.50 6.03 14.55
N LEU A 258 8.74 6.37 14.91
CA LEU A 258 9.11 7.77 15.12
C LEU A 258 9.30 8.50 13.77
N PRO A 259 8.92 9.78 13.65
CA PRO A 259 9.08 10.53 12.41
C PRO A 259 10.52 10.59 11.88
N GLU A 260 11.51 10.62 12.78
CA GLU A 260 12.93 10.59 12.43
C GLU A 260 13.35 9.25 11.82
N GLU A 261 12.85 8.12 12.32
CA GLU A 261 13.12 6.78 11.78
C GLU A 261 12.51 6.61 10.40
N ILE A 262 11.29 7.13 10.19
CA ILE A 262 10.64 7.15 8.87
C ILE A 262 11.48 7.97 7.88
N ARG A 263 11.88 9.18 8.26
CA ARG A 263 12.73 10.03 7.40
C ARG A 263 14.06 9.38 7.07
N GLU A 264 14.69 8.73 8.05
CA GLU A 264 15.94 8.01 7.84
C GLU A 264 15.76 6.86 6.83
N ALA A 265 14.71 6.04 6.96
CA ALA A 265 14.41 4.95 6.03
C ALA A 265 14.20 5.47 4.59
N VAL A 266 13.52 6.60 4.43
CA VAL A 266 13.34 7.27 3.13
C VAL A 266 14.69 7.66 2.52
N THR A 267 15.64 8.14 3.30
CA THR A 267 17.00 8.45 2.77
C THR A 267 17.73 7.22 2.25
N TYR A 268 17.32 6.02 2.64
CA TYR A 268 17.91 4.74 2.16
C TYR A 268 17.15 4.12 0.98
N GLY A 269 16.18 4.84 0.41
CA GLY A 269 15.51 4.44 -0.83
C GLY A 269 14.11 3.85 -0.64
N VAL A 270 13.46 4.08 0.51
CA VAL A 270 12.03 3.83 0.65
C VAL A 270 11.26 4.82 -0.22
N VAL A 271 10.45 4.30 -1.14
CA VAL A 271 9.65 5.08 -2.11
C VAL A 271 8.14 4.95 -1.87
N LYS A 272 7.73 3.96 -1.09
CA LYS A 272 6.34 3.65 -0.72
C LYS A 272 6.28 3.29 0.75
N MET A 273 5.26 3.75 1.46
CA MET A 273 4.97 3.35 2.84
C MET A 273 3.49 3.00 3.00
N ASN A 274 3.21 1.82 3.55
CA ASN A 274 1.84 1.39 3.83
C ASN A 274 1.26 2.14 5.02
N VAL A 275 0.03 2.65 4.86
CA VAL A 275 -0.72 3.34 5.92
C VAL A 275 -2.15 2.78 5.93
N ASP A 276 -2.45 1.92 6.88
CA ASP A 276 -3.78 1.30 7.04
C ASP A 276 -4.41 1.63 8.40
N THR A 277 -3.85 1.12 9.49
CA THR A 277 -4.42 1.21 10.83
C THR A 277 -4.87 2.63 11.22
N ASP A 278 -4.03 3.62 10.96
CA ASP A 278 -4.32 5.02 11.29
C ASP A 278 -5.46 5.59 10.45
N THR A 279 -5.57 5.21 9.17
CA THR A 279 -6.65 5.65 8.28
C THR A 279 -7.97 4.98 8.63
N GLN A 280 -7.96 3.71 9.05
CA GLN A 280 -9.12 3.02 9.58
C GLN A 280 -9.67 3.75 10.82
N TYR A 281 -8.79 4.11 11.77
CA TYR A 281 -9.19 4.87 12.95
C TYR A 281 -9.75 6.26 12.58
N ALA A 282 -9.07 6.98 11.68
CA ALA A 282 -9.49 8.31 11.24
C ALA A 282 -10.85 8.29 10.53
N PHE A 283 -11.19 7.21 9.84
CA PHE A 283 -12.51 6.98 9.25
C PHE A 283 -13.58 6.65 10.31
N THR A 284 -13.25 5.77 11.24
CA THR A 284 -14.21 5.25 12.22
C THR A 284 -14.52 6.26 13.33
N ARG A 285 -13.53 7.02 13.78
CA ARG A 285 -13.68 7.94 14.92
C ARG A 285 -14.81 8.96 14.76
N PRO A 286 -14.98 9.64 13.60
CA PRO A 286 -16.10 10.56 13.38
C PRO A 286 -17.47 9.87 13.36
N ILE A 287 -17.55 8.60 12.92
CA ILE A 287 -18.79 7.82 12.93
C ILE A 287 -19.25 7.58 14.38
N VAL A 288 -18.32 7.16 15.22
CA VAL A 288 -18.59 6.93 16.65
C VAL A 288 -19.07 8.23 17.33
N ASP A 289 -18.37 9.34 17.09
CA ASP A 289 -18.75 10.65 17.62
C ASP A 289 -20.15 11.08 17.16
N HIS A 290 -20.49 10.85 15.89
CA HIS A 290 -21.80 11.14 15.35
C HIS A 290 -22.91 10.35 16.08
N PHE A 291 -22.69 9.06 16.30
CA PHE A 291 -23.67 8.21 16.96
C PHE A 291 -23.84 8.53 18.44
N PHE A 292 -22.78 8.83 19.16
CA PHE A 292 -22.87 9.25 20.56
C PHE A 292 -23.61 10.58 20.73
N LYS A 293 -23.39 11.52 19.81
CA LYS A 293 -24.09 12.83 19.84
C LYS A 293 -25.57 12.74 19.44
N ASN A 294 -25.96 11.71 18.71
CA ASN A 294 -27.29 11.56 18.13
C ASN A 294 -28.00 10.26 18.58
N TYR A 295 -27.60 9.74 19.72
CA TYR A 295 -28.02 8.44 20.24
C TYR A 295 -29.53 8.20 20.17
N ASP A 296 -30.33 9.13 20.72
CA ASP A 296 -31.78 8.99 20.79
C ASP A 296 -32.45 8.95 19.40
N GLY A 297 -31.99 9.81 18.50
CA GLY A 297 -32.52 9.88 17.15
C GLY A 297 -32.13 8.66 16.29
N VAL A 298 -30.95 8.10 16.50
CA VAL A 298 -30.45 6.91 15.78
C VAL A 298 -31.21 5.66 16.26
N LEU A 299 -31.34 5.46 17.57
CA LEU A 299 -31.95 4.27 18.17
C LEU A 299 -33.47 4.35 18.34
N LYS A 300 -34.10 5.47 17.97
CA LYS A 300 -35.54 5.69 18.08
C LYS A 300 -36.07 5.56 19.53
N ILE A 301 -35.31 6.04 20.51
CA ILE A 301 -35.65 5.89 21.94
C ILE A 301 -36.82 6.79 22.31
N ASP A 302 -36.85 8.03 21.81
CA ASP A 302 -37.91 8.98 22.10
C ASP A 302 -39.14 8.72 21.22
N GLY A 303 -40.19 8.17 21.83
CA GLY A 303 -41.46 7.88 21.18
C GLY A 303 -41.40 6.90 20.02
N GLU A 304 -40.35 6.05 19.97
CA GLU A 304 -40.07 5.08 18.88
C GLU A 304 -39.91 5.72 17.49
N VAL A 305 -39.76 7.03 17.42
CA VAL A 305 -39.58 7.79 16.18
C VAL A 305 -38.11 8.20 16.02
N GLY A 306 -37.46 7.68 14.99
CA GLY A 306 -36.08 8.05 14.69
C GLY A 306 -35.97 9.38 13.94
N ASN A 307 -34.78 9.97 13.99
CA ASN A 307 -34.45 11.13 13.19
C ASN A 307 -33.68 10.72 11.94
N LYS A 308 -34.38 10.66 10.79
CA LYS A 308 -33.80 10.26 9.51
C LYS A 308 -32.51 11.05 9.15
N LYS A 309 -32.41 12.32 9.53
CA LYS A 309 -31.24 13.15 9.23
C LYS A 309 -29.96 12.64 9.92
N VAL A 310 -30.08 11.91 11.02
CA VAL A 310 -28.92 11.40 11.77
C VAL A 310 -28.61 9.95 11.51
N TYR A 311 -29.58 9.10 11.10
CA TYR A 311 -29.30 7.71 10.76
C TYR A 311 -29.13 7.44 9.24
N ASP A 312 -29.33 8.43 8.38
CA ASP A 312 -28.96 8.32 6.95
C ASP A 312 -27.44 8.12 6.84
N PRO A 313 -26.96 7.02 6.21
CA PRO A 313 -25.53 6.75 6.09
C PRO A 313 -24.73 7.94 5.55
N ARG A 314 -25.29 8.71 4.64
CA ARG A 314 -24.65 9.91 4.08
C ARG A 314 -24.33 10.98 5.13
N SER A 315 -25.03 10.99 6.28
CA SER A 315 -24.80 11.98 7.33
C SER A 315 -23.50 11.73 8.08
N TYR A 316 -23.22 10.48 8.47
CA TYR A 316 -22.02 10.15 9.22
C TYR A 316 -20.84 9.78 8.32
N LEU A 317 -21.08 9.25 7.13
CA LEU A 317 -20.01 8.92 6.19
C LEU A 317 -19.31 10.17 5.62
N LYS A 318 -19.98 11.32 5.50
CA LYS A 318 -19.31 12.58 5.15
C LYS A 318 -18.22 12.99 6.14
N ALA A 319 -18.48 12.81 7.44
CA ALA A 319 -17.49 13.12 8.46
C ALA A 319 -16.36 12.09 8.48
N ALA A 320 -16.66 10.81 8.21
CA ALA A 320 -15.70 9.75 8.08
C ALA A 320 -14.72 9.98 6.91
N GLU A 321 -15.26 10.31 5.73
CA GLU A 321 -14.46 10.67 4.55
C GLU A 321 -13.52 11.84 4.86
N ALA A 322 -14.03 12.91 5.48
CA ALA A 322 -13.22 14.07 5.85
C ALA A 322 -12.11 13.72 6.84
N GLY A 323 -12.40 12.89 7.86
CA GLY A 323 -11.43 12.44 8.85
C GLY A 323 -10.30 11.62 8.22
N MET A 324 -10.65 10.67 7.37
CA MET A 324 -9.66 9.86 6.66
C MET A 324 -8.85 10.69 5.66
N ALA A 325 -9.48 11.58 4.89
CA ALA A 325 -8.77 12.45 3.95
C ALA A 325 -7.74 13.33 4.66
N GLN A 326 -8.08 13.91 5.81
CA GLN A 326 -7.13 14.66 6.64
C GLN A 326 -5.92 13.80 7.06
N ARG A 327 -6.14 12.55 7.47
CA ARG A 327 -5.04 11.64 7.84
C ARG A 327 -4.14 11.28 6.65
N VAL A 328 -4.73 11.19 5.44
CA VAL A 328 -3.95 11.00 4.19
C VAL A 328 -3.07 12.22 3.90
N VAL A 329 -3.59 13.45 4.07
CA VAL A 329 -2.79 14.69 3.97
C VAL A 329 -1.60 14.64 4.94
N GLU A 330 -1.83 14.26 6.18
CA GLU A 330 -0.78 14.13 7.20
C GLU A 330 0.28 13.08 6.81
N ALA A 331 -0.14 11.96 6.20
CA ALA A 331 0.77 10.95 5.69
C ALA A 331 1.65 11.51 4.55
N CYS A 332 1.06 12.21 3.58
CA CYS A 332 1.81 12.87 2.51
C CYS A 332 2.84 13.86 3.06
N GLN A 333 2.48 14.65 4.07
CA GLN A 333 3.37 15.59 4.73
C GLN A 333 4.52 14.88 5.46
N ALA A 334 4.20 13.84 6.24
CA ALA A 334 5.20 13.07 7.00
C ALA A 334 6.22 12.37 6.09
N LEU A 335 5.78 11.90 4.93
CA LEU A 335 6.61 11.21 3.93
C LEU A 335 7.28 12.16 2.92
N GLY A 336 7.00 13.45 2.98
CA GLY A 336 7.59 14.46 2.10
C GLY A 336 7.02 14.49 0.68
N SER A 337 5.92 13.79 0.40
CA SER A 337 5.30 13.77 -0.93
C SER A 337 4.33 14.95 -1.17
N ALA A 338 3.94 15.68 -0.12
CA ALA A 338 3.07 16.85 -0.27
C ALA A 338 3.70 17.90 -1.20
N GLY A 339 2.93 18.38 -2.20
CA GLY A 339 3.39 19.35 -3.20
C GLY A 339 4.26 18.75 -4.33
N THR A 340 4.40 17.42 -4.41
CA THR A 340 5.32 16.77 -5.38
C THR A 340 4.61 16.12 -6.57
N LYS A 341 3.30 16.33 -6.78
CA LYS A 341 2.58 15.69 -7.89
C LYS A 341 3.30 15.81 -9.23
N VAL A 342 3.28 14.74 -10.01
CA VAL A 342 3.76 14.74 -11.40
C VAL A 342 2.86 15.62 -12.24
N LYS A 343 3.45 16.54 -13.02
CA LYS A 343 2.72 17.51 -13.84
C LYS A 343 2.29 16.93 -15.19
#